data_5e6bfc700bca7e80d8d181693f87979b
#
_entry.id   5e6bfc700bca7e80d8d181693f87979b
#
_cell.length_a   1.000
_cell.length_b   1.000
_cell.length_c   1.000
_cell.angle_alpha   90.00
_cell.angle_beta   90.00
_cell.angle_gamma   90.00
#
_symmetry.space_group_name_H-M   'P 1'
#
loop_
_entity.id
_entity.type
_entity.pdbx_description
1 polymer ?
#
loop_
_entity_poly.entity_id
_entity_poly.type
_entity_poly.pdbx_seq_one_letter_code
_entity_poly.pdbx_strand_id
1 'polypeptide(L)'
;MRLIIRYFFKGVHAILGPILLIADWLTTPRGIERDPAEQQRIDQRTKNLVMYQFFTCPFCIKVRRAIKRLSLNIETRDALHHAPSRRQLLDGGGQVKVPCLRITNADGNVEWMYESDDIISYLQKNFA
;
A
#
# COMPACT_ATOMS: atom_id res chain seq x y z
N MET A 1 38.43 3.60 1.90
CA MET A 1 37.34 4.50 2.30
C MET A 1 36.02 4.20 1.60
N ARG A 2 35.99 4.02 0.29
CA ARG A 2 34.78 3.65 -0.45
C ARG A 2 34.18 2.31 0.00
N LEU A 3 35.02 1.33 0.33
CA LEU A 3 34.59 0.01 0.83
C LEU A 3 33.91 0.09 2.19
N ILE A 4 34.43 0.90 3.10
CA ILE A 4 33.86 1.10 4.44
C ILE A 4 32.48 1.75 4.35
N ILE A 5 32.33 2.77 3.51
CA ILE A 5 31.05 3.44 3.27
C ILE A 5 30.05 2.47 2.68
N ARG A 6 30.47 1.64 1.72
CA ARG A 6 29.62 0.63 1.08
C ARG A 6 29.10 -0.41 2.07
N TYR A 7 29.97 -0.92 2.93
CA TYR A 7 29.59 -1.87 4.00
C TYR A 7 28.75 -1.20 5.08
N PHE A 8 29.04 0.04 5.41
CA PHE A 8 28.23 0.82 6.34
C PHE A 8 26.80 0.98 5.85
N PHE A 9 26.60 1.37 4.58
CA PHE A 9 25.25 1.49 4.00
C PHE A 9 24.53 0.16 3.88
N LYS A 10 25.24 -0.92 3.53
CA LYS A 10 24.65 -2.26 3.53
C LYS A 10 24.21 -2.68 4.93
N GLY A 11 25.03 -2.43 5.94
CA GLY A 11 24.69 -2.71 7.32
C GLY A 11 23.50 -1.89 7.82
N VAL A 12 23.46 -0.61 7.45
CA VAL A 12 22.35 0.29 7.77
C VAL A 12 21.05 -0.20 7.13
N HIS A 13 21.07 -0.58 5.86
CA HIS A 13 19.88 -1.12 5.18
C HIS A 13 19.42 -2.46 5.78
N ALA A 14 20.38 -3.34 6.13
CA ALA A 14 20.08 -4.63 6.73
C ALA A 14 19.45 -4.49 8.13
N ILE A 15 19.81 -3.43 8.87
CA ILE A 15 19.28 -3.15 10.21
C ILE A 15 17.98 -2.35 10.12
N LEU A 16 17.90 -1.35 9.23
CA LEU A 16 16.75 -0.47 9.11
C LEU A 16 15.49 -1.18 8.57
N GLY A 17 15.64 -2.13 7.66
CA GLY A 17 14.51 -2.87 7.11
C GLY A 17 13.67 -3.56 8.19
N PRO A 18 14.28 -4.46 9.01
CA PRO A 18 13.57 -5.10 10.11
C PRO A 18 13.07 -4.12 11.17
N ILE A 19 13.84 -3.07 11.48
CA ILE A 19 13.44 -2.05 12.45
C ILE A 19 12.21 -1.30 11.97
N LEU A 20 12.14 -0.94 10.69
CA LEU A 20 10.98 -0.28 10.12
C LEU A 20 9.73 -1.16 10.17
N LEU A 21 9.86 -2.45 9.91
CA LEU A 21 8.75 -3.40 9.99
C LEU A 21 8.26 -3.57 11.44
N ILE A 22 9.18 -3.69 12.40
CA ILE A 22 8.84 -3.79 13.82
C ILE A 22 8.20 -2.49 14.31
N ALA A 23 8.77 -1.34 13.94
CA ALA A 23 8.22 -0.04 14.30
C ALA A 23 6.82 0.15 13.70
N ASP A 24 6.60 -0.26 12.46
CA ASP A 24 5.30 -0.24 11.85
C ASP A 24 4.29 -1.12 12.61
N TRP A 25 4.70 -2.35 12.95
CA TRP A 25 3.86 -3.27 13.71
C TRP A 25 3.50 -2.73 15.10
N LEU A 26 4.47 -2.17 15.83
CA LEU A 26 4.27 -1.61 17.17
C LEU A 26 3.46 -0.31 17.16
N THR A 27 3.62 0.51 16.12
CA THR A 27 2.99 1.82 16.02
C THR A 27 1.78 1.84 15.12
N THR A 28 1.37 0.67 14.58
CA THR A 28 0.21 0.57 13.72
C THR A 28 -1.03 1.12 14.41
N PRO A 29 -1.74 2.09 13.80
CA PRO A 29 -2.89 2.71 14.41
C PRO A 29 -4.03 1.71 14.58
N ARG A 30 -4.78 1.88 15.63
CA ARG A 30 -6.03 1.17 15.81
C ARG A 30 -7.03 1.69 14.78
N GLY A 31 -7.68 0.78 14.03
CA GLY A 31 -8.68 1.17 13.05
C GLY A 31 -9.91 1.79 13.70
N ILE A 32 -10.59 2.67 12.95
CA ILE A 32 -11.86 3.22 13.38
C ILE A 32 -12.90 2.12 13.49
N GLU A 33 -13.78 2.23 14.46
CA GLU A 33 -14.89 1.29 14.65
C GLU A 33 -16.14 1.83 13.94
N ARG A 34 -16.80 0.96 13.18
CA ARG A 34 -18.05 1.26 12.48
C ARG A 34 -19.10 0.26 12.88
N ASP A 35 -20.38 0.64 12.73
CA ASP A 35 -21.48 -0.32 12.83
C ASP A 35 -21.26 -1.46 11.83
N PRO A 36 -21.63 -2.72 12.19
CA PRO A 36 -21.47 -3.85 11.27
C PRO A 36 -22.09 -3.63 9.88
N ALA A 37 -23.27 -2.98 9.83
CA ALA A 37 -23.93 -2.68 8.56
C ALA A 37 -23.15 -1.67 7.72
N GLU A 38 -22.57 -0.65 8.33
CA GLU A 38 -21.75 0.35 7.66
C GLU A 38 -20.41 -0.25 7.22
N GLN A 39 -19.77 -1.04 8.06
CA GLN A 39 -18.54 -1.73 7.71
C GLN A 39 -18.75 -2.67 6.52
N GLN A 40 -19.88 -3.37 6.46
CA GLN A 40 -20.21 -4.23 5.33
C GLN A 40 -20.36 -3.44 4.03
N ARG A 41 -20.97 -2.27 4.07
CA ARG A 41 -21.07 -1.38 2.89
C ARG A 41 -19.70 -0.91 2.43
N ILE A 42 -18.83 -0.55 3.37
CA ILE A 42 -17.45 -0.14 3.08
C ILE A 42 -16.66 -1.32 2.48
N ASP A 43 -16.79 -2.51 3.03
CA ASP A 43 -16.12 -3.71 2.53
C ASP A 43 -16.54 -4.04 1.09
N GLN A 44 -17.81 -3.84 0.75
CA GLN A 44 -18.29 -4.02 -0.62
C GLN A 44 -17.70 -2.98 -1.57
N ARG A 45 -17.58 -1.73 -1.13
CA ARG A 45 -16.98 -0.65 -1.94
C ARG A 45 -15.49 -0.86 -2.15
N THR A 46 -14.77 -1.41 -1.17
CA THR A 46 -13.34 -1.65 -1.29
C THR A 46 -12.98 -2.87 -2.13
N LYS A 47 -13.93 -3.73 -2.46
CA LYS A 47 -13.69 -4.86 -3.39
C LYS A 47 -13.23 -4.41 -4.77
N ASN A 48 -13.53 -3.18 -5.15
CA ASN A 48 -13.10 -2.59 -6.43
C ASN A 48 -11.71 -1.98 -6.38
N LEU A 49 -11.03 -2.08 -5.23
CA LEU A 49 -9.72 -1.51 -5.02
C LEU A 49 -8.68 -2.62 -4.84
N VAL A 50 -7.54 -2.47 -5.51
CA VAL A 50 -6.37 -3.35 -5.34
C VAL A 50 -5.14 -2.46 -5.20
N MET A 51 -4.35 -2.72 -4.15
CA MET A 51 -3.09 -2.00 -3.94
C MET A 51 -1.91 -2.87 -4.34
N TYR A 52 -1.13 -2.39 -5.29
CA TYR A 52 0.15 -2.99 -5.65
C TYR A 52 1.24 -2.36 -4.80
N GLN A 53 2.07 -3.20 -4.18
CA GLN A 53 3.06 -2.74 -3.21
C GLN A 53 4.34 -3.56 -3.24
N PHE A 54 5.39 -2.97 -2.65
CA PHE A 54 6.55 -3.70 -2.15
C PHE A 54 6.44 -3.72 -0.63
N PHE A 55 6.59 -4.87 -0.02
CA PHE A 55 6.32 -5.03 1.41
C PHE A 55 7.14 -4.09 2.30
N THR A 56 8.41 -3.86 1.96
CA THR A 56 9.34 -3.03 2.74
C THR A 56 9.45 -1.58 2.27
N CYS A 57 8.70 -1.17 1.26
CA CYS A 57 8.74 0.21 0.76
C CYS A 57 8.11 1.17 1.79
N PRO A 58 8.84 2.24 2.22
CA PRO A 58 8.29 3.20 3.20
C PRO A 58 6.99 3.86 2.77
N PHE A 59 6.85 4.18 1.50
CA PHE A 59 5.62 4.79 0.97
C PHE A 59 4.46 3.80 0.95
N CYS A 60 4.74 2.51 0.70
CA CYS A 60 3.75 1.45 0.80
C CYS A 60 3.31 1.23 2.25
N ILE A 61 4.24 1.28 3.20
CA ILE A 61 3.93 1.21 4.64
C ILE A 61 3.00 2.35 5.03
N LYS A 62 3.27 3.55 4.57
CA LYS A 62 2.45 4.74 4.84
C LYS A 62 1.00 4.54 4.37
N VAL A 63 0.81 3.99 3.17
CA VAL A 63 -0.51 3.69 2.63
C VAL A 63 -1.20 2.57 3.42
N ARG A 64 -0.48 1.49 3.76
CA ARG A 64 -1.05 0.41 4.58
C ARG A 64 -1.51 0.89 5.95
N ARG A 65 -0.78 1.82 6.55
CA ARG A 65 -1.19 2.44 7.83
C ARG A 65 -2.48 3.23 7.68
N ALA A 66 -2.64 3.97 6.59
CA ALA A 66 -3.88 4.69 6.29
C ALA A 66 -5.05 3.71 6.08
N ILE A 67 -4.84 2.63 5.33
CA ILE A 67 -5.82 1.57 5.12
C ILE A 67 -6.28 1.00 6.46
N LYS A 68 -5.36 0.70 7.35
CA LYS A 68 -5.66 0.14 8.67
C LYS A 68 -6.36 1.15 9.57
N ARG A 69 -5.92 2.41 9.55
CA ARG A 69 -6.55 3.50 10.34
C ARG A 69 -8.03 3.68 9.96
N LEU A 70 -8.34 3.52 8.70
CA LEU A 70 -9.71 3.64 8.19
C LEU A 70 -10.48 2.31 8.23
N SER A 71 -9.90 1.26 8.77
CA SER A 71 -10.50 -0.09 8.85
C SER A 71 -11.01 -0.60 7.50
N LEU A 72 -10.18 -0.46 6.47
CA LEU A 72 -10.52 -0.87 5.11
C LEU A 72 -9.97 -2.26 4.80
N ASN A 73 -10.75 -3.06 4.09
CA ASN A 73 -10.34 -4.37 3.60
C ASN A 73 -10.02 -4.27 2.11
N ILE A 74 -8.80 -3.87 1.80
CA ILE A 74 -8.33 -3.70 0.42
C ILE A 74 -7.34 -4.83 0.10
N GLU A 75 -7.56 -5.51 -1.02
CA GLU A 75 -6.61 -6.52 -1.51
C GLU A 75 -5.27 -5.87 -1.81
N THR A 76 -4.20 -6.48 -1.31
CA THR A 76 -2.83 -6.06 -1.60
C THR A 76 -2.12 -7.13 -2.42
N ARG A 77 -1.34 -6.69 -3.41
CA ARG A 77 -0.56 -7.57 -4.28
C ARG A 77 0.91 -7.18 -4.26
N ASP A 78 1.77 -8.18 -4.07
CA ASP A 78 3.22 -7.99 -4.08
C ASP A 78 3.72 -7.84 -5.52
N ALA A 79 4.08 -6.62 -5.92
CA ALA A 79 4.59 -6.35 -7.25
C ALA A 79 6.10 -6.60 -7.38
N LEU A 80 6.78 -6.94 -6.28
CA LEU A 80 8.21 -7.24 -6.29
C LEU A 80 8.47 -8.73 -6.53
N HIS A 81 7.81 -9.61 -5.78
CA HIS A 81 8.09 -11.05 -5.78
C HIS A 81 7.07 -11.87 -6.56
N HIS A 82 5.89 -11.32 -6.81
CA HIS A 82 4.84 -12.02 -7.55
C HIS A 82 4.79 -11.52 -9.00
N ALA A 83 5.40 -12.29 -9.91
CA ALA A 83 5.54 -11.90 -11.30
C ALA A 83 4.21 -11.54 -12.00
N PRO A 84 3.11 -12.28 -11.82
CA PRO A 84 1.82 -11.89 -12.41
C PRO A 84 1.32 -10.53 -11.95
N SER A 85 1.46 -10.20 -10.66
CA SER A 85 1.06 -8.89 -10.12
C SER A 85 1.90 -7.76 -10.70
N ARG A 86 3.22 -7.97 -10.83
CA ARG A 86 4.12 -7.00 -11.45
C ARG A 86 3.75 -6.74 -12.90
N ARG A 87 3.42 -7.79 -13.64
CA ARG A 87 2.99 -7.70 -15.04
C ARG A 87 1.67 -6.92 -15.18
N GLN A 88 0.71 -7.20 -14.31
CA GLN A 88 -0.56 -6.47 -14.27
C GLN A 88 -0.35 -4.97 -14.05
N LEU A 89 0.55 -4.62 -13.13
CA LEU A 89 0.88 -3.23 -12.84
C LEU A 89 1.55 -2.55 -14.05
N LEU A 90 2.49 -3.23 -14.70
CA LEU A 90 3.16 -2.71 -15.88
C LEU A 90 2.21 -2.54 -17.06
N ASP A 91 1.40 -3.56 -17.34
CA ASP A 91 0.50 -3.58 -18.50
C ASP A 91 -0.67 -2.60 -18.33
N GLY A 92 -1.23 -2.52 -17.13
CA GLY A 92 -2.36 -1.64 -16.83
C GLY A 92 -1.96 -0.20 -16.56
N GLY A 93 -1.00 0.00 -15.67
CA GLY A 93 -0.57 1.32 -15.24
C GLY A 93 0.53 1.95 -16.10
N GLY A 94 1.22 1.14 -16.90
CA GLY A 94 2.30 1.60 -17.78
C GLY A 94 3.68 1.64 -17.13
N GLN A 95 3.79 1.45 -15.83
CA GLN A 95 5.07 1.44 -15.12
C GLN A 95 4.99 0.62 -13.82
N VAL A 96 6.12 0.02 -13.44
CA VAL A 96 6.24 -0.67 -12.16
C VAL A 96 6.71 0.32 -11.10
N LYS A 97 5.76 1.01 -10.49
CA LYS A 97 6.00 1.98 -9.41
C LYS A 97 4.99 1.73 -8.29
N VAL A 98 5.45 1.70 -7.07
CA VAL A 98 4.63 1.43 -5.89
C VAL A 98 4.76 2.56 -4.87
N PRO A 99 3.76 2.79 -4.03
CA PRO A 99 2.45 2.15 -4.05
C PRO A 99 1.60 2.56 -5.25
N CYS A 100 0.75 1.66 -5.71
CA CYS A 100 -0.22 1.95 -6.77
C CYS A 100 -1.58 1.40 -6.38
N LEU A 101 -2.60 2.23 -6.42
CA LEU A 101 -3.98 1.84 -6.18
C LEU A 101 -4.71 1.70 -7.51
N ARG A 102 -5.20 0.50 -7.80
CA ARG A 102 -6.07 0.25 -8.94
C ARG A 102 -7.50 0.43 -8.52
N ILE A 103 -8.20 1.34 -9.15
CA ILE A 103 -9.60 1.67 -8.87
C ILE A 103 -10.43 1.23 -10.07
N THR A 104 -11.34 0.28 -9.87
CA THR A 104 -12.29 -0.13 -10.89
C THR A 104 -13.61 0.60 -10.64
N ASN A 105 -13.99 1.48 -11.55
CA ASN A 105 -15.23 2.25 -11.45
C ASN A 105 -16.44 1.40 -11.82
N ALA A 106 -17.63 1.86 -11.44
CA ALA A 106 -18.88 1.15 -11.70
C ALA A 106 -19.17 0.95 -13.20
N ASP A 107 -18.65 1.83 -14.05
CA ASP A 107 -18.74 1.74 -15.52
C ASP A 107 -17.73 0.79 -16.17
N GLY A 108 -16.87 0.17 -15.36
CA GLY A 108 -15.82 -0.75 -15.81
C GLY A 108 -14.49 -0.08 -16.14
N ASN A 109 -14.41 1.26 -16.08
CA ASN A 109 -13.16 1.97 -16.28
C ASN A 109 -12.21 1.74 -15.10
N VAL A 110 -10.91 1.63 -15.39
CA VAL A 110 -9.86 1.38 -14.41
C VAL A 110 -8.95 2.59 -14.33
N GLU A 111 -8.76 3.10 -13.11
CA GLU A 111 -7.79 4.15 -12.81
C GLU A 111 -6.62 3.57 -12.03
N TRP A 112 -5.42 4.07 -12.35
CA TRP A 112 -4.17 3.70 -11.68
C TRP A 112 -3.58 4.92 -10.98
N MET A 113 -3.61 4.91 -9.66
CA MET A 113 -3.13 6.03 -8.84
C MET A 113 -1.80 5.67 -8.20
N TYR A 114 -0.75 6.43 -8.48
CA TYR A 114 0.62 6.07 -8.11
C TYR A 114 1.14 6.77 -6.85
N GLU A 115 0.80 8.01 -6.61
CA GLU A 115 1.39 8.76 -5.50
C GLU A 115 0.77 8.38 -4.15
N SER A 116 1.61 8.10 -3.14
CA SER A 116 1.14 7.68 -1.81
C SER A 116 0.22 8.72 -1.16
N ASP A 117 0.56 10.00 -1.28
CA ASP A 117 -0.25 11.07 -0.71
C ASP A 117 -1.61 11.19 -1.41
N ASP A 118 -1.64 11.01 -2.72
CA ASP A 118 -2.89 11.01 -3.49
C ASP A 118 -3.77 9.80 -3.12
N ILE A 119 -3.16 8.64 -2.96
CA ILE A 119 -3.86 7.42 -2.53
C ILE A 119 -4.48 7.64 -1.14
N ILE A 120 -3.72 8.15 -0.20
CA ILE A 120 -4.18 8.40 1.17
C ILE A 120 -5.32 9.42 1.16
N SER A 121 -5.18 10.51 0.41
CA SER A 121 -6.23 11.53 0.26
C SER A 121 -7.51 10.95 -0.32
N TYR A 122 -7.39 10.11 -1.35
CA TYR A 122 -8.52 9.41 -1.94
C TYR A 122 -9.26 8.53 -0.92
N LEU A 123 -8.50 7.76 -0.13
CA LEU A 123 -9.08 6.88 0.89
C LEU A 123 -9.76 7.67 1.99
N GLN A 124 -9.16 8.76 2.46
CA GLN A 124 -9.75 9.62 3.48
C GLN A 124 -11.03 10.29 2.99
N LYS A 125 -11.02 10.77 1.76
CA LYS A 125 -12.17 11.45 1.16
C LYS A 125 -13.37 10.52 0.98
N ASN A 126 -13.14 9.26 0.64
CA ASN A 126 -14.20 8.31 0.29
C ASN A 126 -14.64 7.42 1.43
N PHE A 127 -13.79 7.19 2.45
CA PHE A 127 -14.02 6.17 3.47
C PHE A 127 -13.84 6.66 4.92
N ALA A 128 -13.45 7.90 5.12
CA ALA A 128 -13.32 8.44 6.47
C ALA A 128 -14.66 8.81 7.09
#